data_64d96c1b45d714b883e3a94ac125e355
#
_entry.id   64d96c1b45d714b883e3a94ac125e355
#
_cell.length_a   1.000
_cell.length_b   1.000
_cell.length_c   1.000
_cell.angle_alpha   90.00
_cell.angle_beta   90.00
_cell.angle_gamma   90.00
#
_symmetry.space_group_name_H-M   'P 1'
#
loop_
_entity.id
_entity.type
_entity.pdbx_description
1 polymer ?
#
loop_
_entity_poly.entity_id
_entity_poly.type
_entity_poly.pdbx_seq_one_letter_code
_entity_poly.pdbx_strand_id
1 'polypeptide(L)'
;MSKVPSPCIDVCKYKRAGHCIGCSMTKAQKSLYKELKKDKHRAAFVEMLVGQQSRLGKFSHWAPKYMRKCLKKKVKPVDAVRDVA
;
A
#
# COMPACT_ATOMS: atom_id res chain seq x y z
N MET A 1 14.56 10.02 7.33
CA MET A 1 13.16 9.99 6.86
C MET A 1 12.88 8.75 6.03
N SER A 2 11.68 8.22 6.15
CA SER A 2 11.31 7.06 5.35
C SER A 2 11.09 7.43 3.89
N LYS A 3 11.62 6.61 2.98
CA LYS A 3 11.46 6.80 1.54
C LYS A 3 10.28 6.02 0.97
N VAL A 4 9.72 5.09 1.72
CA VAL A 4 8.59 4.28 1.24
C VAL A 4 7.30 5.10 1.35
N PRO A 5 6.62 5.40 0.22
CA PRO A 5 5.37 6.15 0.28
C PRO A 5 4.25 5.36 0.95
N SER A 6 3.31 6.06 1.55
CA SER A 6 2.12 5.42 2.12
C SER A 6 1.35 4.64 1.04
N PRO A 7 0.81 3.45 1.36
CA PRO A 7 -0.01 2.70 0.41
C PRO A 7 -1.30 3.39 -0.01
N CYS A 8 -1.70 4.44 0.68
CA CYS A 8 -2.93 5.18 0.35
C CYS A 8 -2.81 5.83 -1.04
N ILE A 9 -3.84 5.65 -1.88
CA ILE A 9 -3.90 6.25 -3.22
C ILE A 9 -5.02 7.29 -3.32
N ASP A 10 -5.25 8.01 -2.22
CA ASP A 10 -6.25 9.08 -2.12
C ASP A 10 -7.71 8.61 -2.19
N VAL A 11 -7.94 7.31 -2.04
CA VAL A 11 -9.28 6.75 -1.89
C VAL A 11 -9.36 6.13 -0.50
N CYS A 12 -10.23 6.66 0.35
CA CYS A 12 -10.35 6.23 1.75
C CYS A 12 -11.80 5.82 2.05
N LYS A 13 -12.23 4.71 1.45
CA LYS A 13 -13.58 4.18 1.65
C LYS A 13 -13.52 2.73 2.14
N TYR A 14 -13.92 2.49 3.37
CA TYR A 14 -13.81 1.18 4.02
C TYR A 14 -15.07 0.34 3.78
N LYS A 15 -15.35 0.04 2.51
CA LYS A 15 -16.60 -0.63 2.11
C LYS A 15 -16.47 -2.14 1.89
N ARG A 16 -15.25 -2.70 1.98
CA ARG A 16 -15.03 -4.13 1.80
C ARG A 16 -14.72 -4.80 3.14
N ALA A 17 -15.74 -5.10 3.90
CA ALA A 17 -15.59 -5.75 5.22
C ALA A 17 -14.56 -5.00 6.10
N GLY A 18 -14.64 -3.67 6.12
CA GLY A 18 -13.71 -2.83 6.88
C GLY A 18 -12.41 -2.50 6.17
N HIS A 19 -12.17 -3.07 4.98
CA HIS A 19 -11.00 -2.75 4.16
C HIS A 19 -11.28 -1.60 3.20
N CYS A 20 -10.28 -0.73 3.03
CA CYS A 20 -10.38 0.34 2.05
C CYS A 20 -10.44 -0.21 0.63
N ILE A 21 -11.39 0.28 -0.16
CA ILE A 21 -11.54 -0.17 -1.55
C ILE A 21 -10.40 0.28 -2.46
N GLY A 22 -9.60 1.26 -2.01
CA GLY A 22 -8.45 1.74 -2.77
C GLY A 22 -7.20 0.90 -2.55
N CYS A 23 -6.82 0.67 -1.29
CA CYS A 23 -5.54 0.06 -0.94
C CYS A 23 -5.65 -1.20 -0.06
N SER A 24 -6.84 -1.61 0.29
CA SER A 24 -7.15 -2.76 1.15
C SER A 24 -6.82 -2.59 2.64
N MET A 25 -6.22 -1.48 3.05
CA MET A 25 -5.94 -1.28 4.48
C MET A 25 -7.22 -1.14 5.29
N THR A 26 -7.22 -1.72 6.50
CA THR A 26 -8.23 -1.40 7.50
C THR A 26 -7.82 -0.10 8.18
N LYS A 27 -8.73 0.48 8.99
CA LYS A 27 -8.40 1.68 9.77
C LYS A 27 -7.24 1.41 10.73
N ALA A 28 -7.21 0.23 11.34
CA ALA A 28 -6.13 -0.18 12.24
C ALA A 28 -4.80 -0.28 11.50
N GLN A 29 -4.80 -0.85 10.29
CA GLN A 29 -3.61 -0.96 9.47
C GLN A 29 -3.09 0.41 9.05
N LYS A 30 -3.98 1.33 8.70
CA LYS A 30 -3.59 2.69 8.34
C LYS A 30 -2.91 3.39 9.53
N SER A 31 -3.46 3.24 10.72
CA SER A 31 -2.86 3.80 11.93
C SER A 31 -1.50 3.17 12.23
N LEU A 32 -1.39 1.86 12.09
CA LEU A 32 -0.13 1.15 12.27
C LEU A 32 0.94 1.67 11.32
N TYR A 33 0.60 1.85 10.03
CA TYR A 33 1.56 2.34 9.05
C TYR A 33 2.13 3.71 9.45
N LYS A 34 1.30 4.60 9.99
CA LYS A 34 1.74 5.92 10.43
C LYS A 34 2.79 5.85 11.55
N GLU A 35 2.77 4.79 12.35
CA GLU A 35 3.71 4.61 13.44
C GLU A 35 5.04 4.02 12.99
N LEU A 36 5.11 3.42 11.79
CA LEU A 36 6.34 2.85 11.26
C LEU A 36 7.28 3.96 10.81
N LYS A 37 8.51 3.96 11.33
CA LYS A 37 9.50 5.00 11.05
C LYS A 37 10.62 4.52 10.13
N LYS A 38 10.91 3.23 10.12
CA LYS A 38 12.00 2.66 9.33
C LYS A 38 11.53 2.19 7.97
N ASP A 39 12.31 2.47 6.92
CA ASP A 39 12.00 2.04 5.55
C ASP A 39 11.81 0.53 5.46
N LYS A 40 12.65 -0.23 6.16
CA LYS A 40 12.56 -1.68 6.20
C LYS A 40 11.19 -2.16 6.68
N HIS A 41 10.67 -1.55 7.74
CA HIS A 41 9.37 -1.91 8.29
C HIS A 41 8.23 -1.49 7.37
N ARG A 42 8.34 -0.33 6.75
CA ARG A 42 7.33 0.14 5.80
C ARG A 42 7.30 -0.70 4.53
N ALA A 43 8.46 -1.09 4.03
CA ALA A 43 8.55 -1.97 2.87
C ALA A 43 7.91 -3.33 3.16
N ALA A 44 8.18 -3.90 4.34
CA ALA A 44 7.58 -5.16 4.77
C ALA A 44 6.05 -5.03 4.90
N PHE A 45 5.57 -3.90 5.39
CA PHE A 45 4.14 -3.63 5.48
C PHE A 45 3.48 -3.61 4.09
N VAL A 46 4.09 -2.91 3.14
CA VAL A 46 3.58 -2.85 1.76
C VAL A 46 3.56 -4.24 1.13
N GLU A 47 4.59 -5.03 1.36
CA GLU A 47 4.66 -6.41 0.88
C GLU A 47 3.51 -7.26 1.46
N MET A 48 3.25 -7.15 2.74
CA MET A 48 2.13 -7.80 3.40
C MET A 48 0.80 -7.36 2.78
N LEU A 49 0.67 -6.06 2.51
CA LEU A 49 -0.54 -5.49 1.94
C LEU A 49 -0.81 -6.03 0.53
N VAL A 50 0.21 -6.19 -0.29
CA VAL A 50 0.09 -6.80 -1.62
C VAL A 50 -0.47 -8.22 -1.49
N GLY A 51 0.03 -9.01 -0.55
CA GLY A 51 -0.50 -10.34 -0.27
C GLY A 51 -1.96 -10.30 0.16
N GLN A 52 -2.33 -9.34 1.01
CA GLN A 52 -3.71 -9.15 1.45
C GLN A 52 -4.64 -8.83 0.27
N GLN A 53 -4.21 -7.92 -0.61
CA GLN A 53 -4.97 -7.58 -1.82
C GLN A 53 -5.17 -8.78 -2.72
N SER A 54 -4.16 -9.60 -2.87
CA SER A 54 -4.23 -10.82 -3.67
C SER A 54 -5.27 -11.80 -3.13
N ARG A 55 -5.35 -11.94 -1.80
CA ARG A 55 -6.35 -12.79 -1.16
C ARG A 55 -7.78 -12.24 -1.26
N LEU A 56 -7.93 -10.92 -1.14
CA LEU A 56 -9.23 -10.27 -1.24
C LEU A 56 -9.74 -10.19 -2.67
N GLY A 57 -8.84 -10.02 -3.64
CA GLY A 57 -9.16 -9.83 -5.05
C GLY A 57 -9.69 -8.43 -5.35
N LYS A 58 -9.75 -8.11 -6.65
CA LYS A 58 -10.31 -6.83 -7.15
C LYS A 58 -9.51 -5.58 -6.75
N PHE A 59 -8.19 -5.71 -6.56
CA PHE A 59 -7.29 -4.58 -6.28
C PHE A 59 -6.27 -4.36 -7.39
N SER A 60 -6.54 -4.82 -8.62
CA SER A 60 -5.61 -4.65 -9.74
C SER A 60 -5.33 -3.18 -10.08
N HIS A 61 -6.22 -2.28 -9.71
CA HIS A 61 -6.06 -0.84 -9.93
C HIS A 61 -5.01 -0.21 -9.01
N TRP A 62 -4.71 -0.83 -7.88
CA TRP A 62 -3.87 -0.21 -6.85
C TRP A 62 -2.39 -0.13 -7.25
N ALA A 63 -1.81 -1.23 -7.71
CA ALA A 63 -0.37 -1.29 -7.98
C ALA A 63 0.10 -0.25 -9.00
N PRO A 64 -0.58 -0.07 -10.17
CA PRO A 64 -0.18 0.98 -11.10
C PRO A 64 -0.24 2.38 -10.50
N LYS A 65 -1.27 2.67 -9.71
CA LYS A 65 -1.42 3.98 -9.06
C LYS A 65 -0.35 4.21 -8.01
N TYR A 66 -0.04 3.18 -7.22
CA TYR A 66 1.01 3.27 -6.21
C TYR A 66 2.38 3.46 -6.85
N MET A 67 2.64 2.78 -7.97
CA MET A 67 3.89 2.96 -8.71
C MET A 67 4.05 4.40 -9.21
N ARG A 68 2.98 5.02 -9.68
CA ARG A 68 3.01 6.43 -10.07
C ARG A 68 3.34 7.33 -8.89
N LYS A 69 2.79 7.02 -7.72
CA LYS A 69 3.10 7.76 -6.49
C LYS A 69 4.59 7.64 -6.16
N CYS A 70 5.16 6.45 -6.30
CA CYS A 70 6.59 6.25 -6.08
C CYS A 70 7.43 7.06 -7.07
N LEU A 71 7.04 7.09 -8.34
CA LEU A 71 7.74 7.86 -9.38
C LEU A 71 7.73 9.36 -9.04
N LYS A 72 6.59 9.89 -8.61
CA LYS A 72 6.47 11.30 -8.23
C LYS A 72 7.41 11.65 -7.06
N LYS A 73 7.60 10.71 -6.15
CA LYS A 73 8.48 10.90 -4.99
C LYS A 73 9.91 10.46 -5.27
N LYS A 74 10.22 10.03 -6.49
CA LYS A 74 11.54 9.57 -6.91
C LYS A 74 12.05 8.42 -6.03
N VAL A 75 11.16 7.49 -5.70
CA VAL A 75 11.45 6.33 -4.86
C VAL A 75 11.21 5.06 -5.67
N LYS A 76 12.09 4.06 -5.50
CA LYS A 76 11.94 2.76 -6.15
C LYS A 76 10.83 1.97 -5.45
N PRO A 77 9.83 1.44 -6.19
CA PRO A 77 8.78 0.63 -5.57
C PRO A 77 9.31 -0.66 -4.94
N VAL A 78 8.61 -1.15 -3.93
CA VAL A 78 8.88 -2.46 -3.34
C VAL A 78 8.73 -3.53 -4.41
N ASP A 79 9.59 -4.55 -4.40
CA ASP A 79 9.59 -5.62 -5.42
C ASP A 79 8.22 -6.29 -5.54
N ALA A 80 7.54 -6.55 -4.43
CA ALA A 80 6.21 -7.16 -4.45
C ALA A 80 5.19 -6.33 -5.26
N VAL A 81 5.30 -5.01 -5.21
CA VAL A 81 4.44 -4.11 -6.00
C VAL A 81 4.77 -4.23 -7.48
N ARG A 82 6.05 -4.27 -7.81
CA ARG A 82 6.50 -4.42 -9.20
C ARG A 82 6.06 -5.74 -9.81
N ASP A 83 6.02 -6.80 -9.00
CA ASP A 83 5.65 -8.13 -9.47
C ASP A 83 4.16 -8.24 -9.82
N VAL A 84 3.30 -7.40 -9.24
CA VAL A 84 1.84 -7.43 -9.49
C VAL A 84 1.35 -6.28 -10.37
N ALA A 85 2.21 -5.35 -10.71
CA ALA A 85 1.84 -4.19 -11.51
C ALA A 85 1.78 -4.49 -13.00
#